data_c0d1213c81ce1137a7537612fd057e1c
#
_entry.id   c0d1213c81ce1137a7537612fd057e1c
#
_cell.length_a   1.000
_cell.length_b   1.000
_cell.length_c   1.000
_cell.angle_alpha   90.00
_cell.angle_beta   90.00
_cell.angle_gamma   90.00
#
_symmetry.space_group_name_H-M   'P 1'
#
loop_
_entity.id
_entity.type
_entity.pdbx_description
1 polymer ?
#
loop_
_entity_poly.entity_id
_entity_poly.type
_entity_poly.pdbx_seq_one_letter_code
_entity_poly.pdbx_strand_id
1 'polypeptide(L)'
;MALHSPTAHRTPRCSSHGRRAPGAKPGVTATGPRHRNGRRQLSPEQRQFAVSHLNLAKQQARRFANRHGIPFDDLLGAAYEGLCKAALGFDTSLGHRPSSYIVPKVKGELLHHLRDTGFLLRVSHRMRELWMKARRPLALGNSDADIALELGIELSEWLEVRQACGLRPVPLEEEPPAVTSGSW
;
A
#
# COMPACT_ATOMS: atom_id res chain seq x y z
N MET A 1 -9.94 59.30 -49.05
CA MET A 1 -9.97 58.36 -50.19
C MET A 1 -8.84 57.36 -50.04
N ALA A 2 -9.11 56.16 -49.68
CA ALA A 2 -8.35 54.94 -50.03
C ALA A 2 -8.97 53.75 -49.26
N LEU A 3 -9.58 52.88 -49.98
CA LEU A 3 -10.24 51.68 -49.58
C LEU A 3 -9.19 50.62 -49.26
N HIS A 4 -9.26 49.99 -48.08
CA HIS A 4 -8.48 48.80 -47.76
C HIS A 4 -9.41 47.63 -47.61
N SER A 5 -9.30 46.67 -48.48
CA SER A 5 -9.97 45.37 -48.56
C SER A 5 -9.54 44.43 -47.43
N PRO A 6 -10.41 43.56 -46.92
CA PRO A 6 -10.03 42.62 -45.85
C PRO A 6 -9.34 41.39 -46.41
N THR A 7 -8.23 41.06 -45.80
CA THR A 7 -7.40 39.88 -46.12
C THR A 7 -8.07 38.62 -45.56
N ALA A 8 -8.38 37.68 -46.44
CA ALA A 8 -8.95 36.38 -46.12
C ALA A 8 -7.95 35.53 -45.29
N HIS A 9 -8.29 35.20 -44.06
CA HIS A 9 -7.58 34.20 -43.29
C HIS A 9 -7.88 32.78 -43.78
N ARG A 10 -6.88 32.21 -44.38
CA ARG A 10 -6.82 30.83 -44.88
C ARG A 10 -6.67 29.90 -43.67
N THR A 11 -7.70 29.11 -43.34
CA THR A 11 -7.65 28.05 -42.33
C THR A 11 -6.70 26.92 -42.80
N PRO A 12 -5.78 26.43 -41.99
CA PRO A 12 -4.98 25.25 -42.32
C PRO A 12 -5.84 23.99 -42.26
N ARG A 13 -5.86 23.25 -43.35
CA ARG A 13 -6.41 21.90 -43.49
C ARG A 13 -5.74 20.99 -42.46
N CYS A 14 -6.56 20.46 -41.51
CA CYS A 14 -6.13 19.43 -40.62
C CYS A 14 -5.98 18.11 -41.39
N SER A 15 -4.75 17.70 -41.64
CA SER A 15 -4.44 16.40 -42.21
C SER A 15 -4.79 15.31 -41.20
N SER A 16 -5.72 14.46 -41.56
CA SER A 16 -6.08 13.23 -40.87
C SER A 16 -4.90 12.28 -40.81
N HIS A 17 -4.12 12.35 -39.74
CA HIS A 17 -3.16 11.28 -39.43
C HIS A 17 -3.95 10.09 -38.88
N GLY A 18 -4.04 9.04 -39.69
CA GLY A 18 -4.59 7.76 -39.33
C GLY A 18 -3.92 7.25 -38.05
N ARG A 19 -4.70 7.16 -36.94
CA ARG A 19 -4.27 6.47 -35.73
C ARG A 19 -4.15 4.98 -36.06
N ARG A 20 -2.92 4.50 -36.20
CA ARG A 20 -2.63 3.07 -36.14
C ARG A 20 -3.16 2.56 -34.81
N ALA A 21 -4.06 1.61 -34.86
CA ALA A 21 -4.47 0.85 -33.71
C ALA A 21 -3.23 0.21 -33.05
N PRO A 22 -3.08 0.28 -31.72
CA PRO A 22 -2.02 -0.43 -31.05
C PRO A 22 -2.21 -1.93 -31.27
N GLY A 23 -1.16 -2.59 -31.80
CA GLY A 23 -1.14 -4.01 -32.09
C GLY A 23 -1.64 -4.83 -30.93
N ALA A 24 -2.61 -5.68 -31.18
CA ALA A 24 -3.11 -6.67 -30.25
C ALA A 24 -1.92 -7.54 -29.78
N LYS A 25 -1.59 -7.46 -28.50
CA LYS A 25 -0.66 -8.39 -27.87
C LYS A 25 -1.24 -9.78 -28.02
N PRO A 26 -0.45 -10.79 -28.44
CA PRO A 26 -0.96 -12.17 -28.52
C PRO A 26 -1.52 -12.56 -27.15
N GLY A 27 -2.79 -12.91 -27.14
CA GLY A 27 -3.51 -13.30 -25.96
C GLY A 27 -2.81 -14.49 -25.31
N VAL A 28 -2.25 -14.27 -24.12
CA VAL A 28 -1.88 -15.35 -23.22
C VAL A 28 -3.21 -15.93 -22.76
N THR A 29 -3.64 -17.00 -23.42
CA THR A 29 -4.78 -17.83 -23.00
C THR A 29 -4.39 -18.55 -21.71
N ALA A 30 -4.49 -17.83 -20.60
CA ALA A 30 -4.47 -18.43 -19.28
C ALA A 30 -5.84 -19.10 -19.03
N THR A 31 -6.13 -20.16 -19.79
CA THR A 31 -7.28 -21.04 -19.54
C THR A 31 -6.85 -22.12 -18.54
N GLY A 32 -6.46 -21.67 -17.34
CA GLY A 32 -6.46 -22.55 -16.18
C GLY A 32 -7.84 -22.49 -15.53
N PRO A 33 -8.40 -23.63 -15.05
CA PRO A 33 -9.71 -23.63 -14.41
C PRO A 33 -9.71 -22.65 -13.25
N ARG A 34 -10.63 -21.66 -13.30
CA ARG A 34 -10.90 -20.76 -12.16
C ARG A 34 -11.57 -21.61 -11.08
N HIS A 35 -10.76 -22.22 -10.22
CA HIS A 35 -11.26 -22.92 -9.04
C HIS A 35 -11.91 -21.90 -8.11
N ARG A 36 -13.24 -21.97 -8.04
CA ARG A 36 -14.06 -21.39 -6.98
C ARG A 36 -13.51 -21.88 -5.65
N ASN A 37 -13.14 -20.93 -4.76
CA ASN A 37 -13.03 -21.03 -3.30
C ASN A 37 -12.54 -22.34 -2.64
N GLY A 38 -11.70 -23.15 -3.29
CA GLY A 38 -10.93 -24.18 -2.61
C GLY A 38 -9.67 -23.54 -2.02
N ARG A 39 -9.41 -23.69 -0.73
CA ARG A 39 -8.11 -23.39 -0.12
C ARG A 39 -7.05 -24.07 -0.97
N ARG A 40 -6.26 -23.30 -1.73
CA ARG A 40 -5.18 -23.87 -2.54
C ARG A 40 -4.17 -24.49 -1.57
N GLN A 41 -4.16 -25.80 -1.50
CA GLN A 41 -3.16 -26.51 -0.71
C GLN A 41 -1.84 -26.55 -1.49
N LEU A 42 -0.74 -26.35 -0.79
CA LEU A 42 0.59 -26.49 -1.35
C LEU A 42 0.88 -27.96 -1.66
N SER A 43 1.44 -28.25 -2.83
CA SER A 43 1.99 -29.58 -3.12
C SER A 43 3.18 -29.88 -2.18
N PRO A 44 3.59 -31.16 -2.03
CA PRO A 44 4.76 -31.52 -1.22
C PRO A 44 6.02 -30.75 -1.64
N GLU A 45 6.25 -30.59 -2.94
CA GLU A 45 7.39 -29.84 -3.49
C GLU A 45 7.32 -28.35 -3.15
N GLN A 46 6.14 -27.74 -3.29
CA GLN A 46 5.90 -26.34 -2.91
C GLN A 46 6.09 -26.11 -1.42
N ARG A 47 5.70 -27.09 -0.57
CA ARG A 47 5.95 -27.03 0.88
C ARG A 47 7.46 -27.04 1.16
N GLN A 48 8.19 -27.96 0.54
CA GLN A 48 9.64 -28.04 0.70
C GLN A 48 10.33 -26.75 0.22
N PHE A 49 9.89 -26.19 -0.90
CA PHE A 49 10.35 -24.88 -1.38
C PHE A 49 10.07 -23.77 -0.36
N ALA A 50 8.87 -23.71 0.22
CA ALA A 50 8.55 -22.71 1.24
C ALA A 50 9.42 -22.90 2.50
N VAL A 51 9.60 -24.13 2.98
CA VAL A 51 10.44 -24.44 4.15
C VAL A 51 11.89 -23.99 3.94
N SER A 52 12.47 -24.26 2.76
CA SER A 52 13.85 -23.87 2.44
C SER A 52 14.05 -22.33 2.41
N HIS A 53 12.97 -21.56 2.24
CA HIS A 53 13.04 -20.10 2.15
C HIS A 53 12.42 -19.35 3.35
N LEU A 54 12.09 -20.04 4.45
CA LEU A 54 11.54 -19.43 5.67
C LEU A 54 12.40 -18.29 6.22
N ASN A 55 13.71 -18.46 6.20
CA ASN A 55 14.64 -17.42 6.70
C ASN A 55 14.56 -16.12 5.91
N LEU A 56 14.26 -16.21 4.60
CA LEU A 56 14.09 -15.02 3.75
C LEU A 56 12.83 -14.24 4.15
N ALA A 57 11.72 -14.95 4.43
CA ALA A 57 10.49 -14.33 4.93
C ALA A 57 10.70 -13.68 6.30
N LYS A 58 11.35 -14.38 7.25
CA LYS A 58 11.71 -13.82 8.57
C LYS A 58 12.57 -12.56 8.44
N GLN A 59 13.55 -12.55 7.54
CA GLN A 59 14.40 -11.39 7.31
C GLN A 59 13.59 -10.19 6.82
N GLN A 60 12.61 -10.39 5.92
CA GLN A 60 11.75 -9.31 5.46
C GLN A 60 10.84 -8.80 6.59
N ALA A 61 10.24 -9.69 7.38
CA ALA A 61 9.45 -9.31 8.56
C ALA A 61 10.27 -8.46 9.54
N ARG A 62 11.51 -8.86 9.85
CA ARG A 62 12.40 -8.09 10.74
C ARG A 62 12.74 -6.71 10.20
N ARG A 63 13.00 -6.60 8.89
CA ARG A 63 13.24 -5.29 8.25
C ARG A 63 12.01 -4.38 8.32
N PHE A 64 10.82 -4.94 8.19
CA PHE A 64 9.56 -4.20 8.33
C PHE A 64 9.30 -3.80 9.78
N ALA A 65 9.51 -4.70 10.74
CA ALA A 65 9.40 -4.42 12.17
C ALA A 65 10.25 -3.21 12.56
N ASN A 66 11.53 -3.21 12.20
CA ASN A 66 12.45 -2.12 12.50
C ASN A 66 12.07 -0.80 11.82
N ARG A 67 11.50 -0.86 10.60
CA ARG A 67 11.12 0.35 9.85
C ARG A 67 9.84 0.99 10.36
N HIS A 68 8.89 0.19 10.78
CA HIS A 68 7.54 0.64 11.12
C HIS A 68 7.24 0.65 12.62
N GLY A 69 8.16 0.14 13.45
CA GLY A 69 8.00 0.09 14.91
C GLY A 69 6.91 -0.89 15.35
N ILE A 70 6.65 -1.95 14.56
CA ILE A 70 5.64 -2.97 14.85
C ILE A 70 6.35 -4.20 15.40
N PRO A 71 5.77 -4.91 16.38
CA PRO A 71 6.32 -6.15 16.89
C PRO A 71 6.59 -7.15 15.76
N PHE A 72 7.75 -7.80 15.82
CA PHE A 72 8.17 -8.77 14.80
C PHE A 72 7.17 -9.93 14.65
N ASP A 73 6.64 -10.40 15.78
CA ASP A 73 5.73 -11.56 15.82
C ASP A 73 4.41 -11.29 15.10
N ASP A 74 3.91 -10.06 15.19
CA ASP A 74 2.68 -9.63 14.48
C ASP A 74 2.84 -9.69 12.96
N LEU A 75 4.05 -9.43 12.46
CA LEU A 75 4.36 -9.43 11.04
C LEU A 75 4.71 -10.82 10.49
N LEU A 76 5.05 -11.76 11.36
CA LEU A 76 5.57 -13.07 10.96
C LEU A 76 4.53 -13.88 10.20
N GLY A 77 3.26 -13.86 10.64
CA GLY A 77 2.16 -14.52 9.97
C GLY A 77 1.95 -14.03 8.54
N ALA A 78 1.92 -12.72 8.34
CA ALA A 78 1.78 -12.10 7.02
C ALA A 78 2.98 -12.41 6.10
N ALA A 79 4.20 -12.45 6.66
CA ALA A 79 5.39 -12.82 5.89
C ALA A 79 5.34 -14.28 5.40
N TYR A 80 4.84 -15.21 6.23
CA TYR A 80 4.67 -16.60 5.84
C TYR A 80 3.54 -16.77 4.82
N GLU A 81 2.46 -16.03 4.95
CA GLU A 81 1.41 -16.01 3.93
C GLU A 81 1.96 -15.57 2.58
N GLY A 82 2.75 -14.51 2.54
CA GLY A 82 3.44 -14.05 1.34
C GLY A 82 4.37 -15.10 0.74
N LEU A 83 5.09 -15.84 1.59
CA LEU A 83 5.95 -16.94 1.16
C LEU A 83 5.13 -18.11 0.57
N CYS A 84 4.03 -18.49 1.19
CA CYS A 84 3.14 -19.52 0.66
C CYS A 84 2.53 -19.11 -0.69
N LYS A 85 2.09 -17.87 -0.84
CA LYS A 85 1.63 -17.33 -2.13
C LYS A 85 2.73 -17.33 -3.19
N ALA A 86 3.97 -17.06 -2.78
CA ALA A 86 5.13 -17.16 -3.67
C ALA A 86 5.38 -18.60 -4.09
N ALA A 87 5.33 -19.57 -3.16
CA ALA A 87 5.54 -21.00 -3.46
C ALA A 87 4.48 -21.56 -4.41
N LEU A 88 3.23 -21.08 -4.33
CA LEU A 88 2.15 -21.48 -5.24
C LEU A 88 2.37 -21.03 -6.69
N GLY A 89 3.05 -19.92 -6.91
CA GLY A 89 3.21 -19.32 -8.23
C GLY A 89 4.63 -19.29 -8.77
N PHE A 90 5.60 -19.83 -8.04
CA PHE A 90 6.99 -19.88 -8.50
C PHE A 90 7.19 -21.04 -9.47
N ASP A 91 7.75 -20.72 -10.64
CA ASP A 91 8.12 -21.71 -11.65
C ASP A 91 9.64 -21.87 -11.67
N THR A 92 10.10 -23.05 -11.28
CA THR A 92 11.52 -23.39 -11.23
C THR A 92 12.14 -23.56 -12.63
N SER A 93 11.32 -23.83 -13.65
CA SER A 93 11.79 -24.06 -15.02
C SER A 93 12.36 -22.78 -15.68
N LEU A 94 11.96 -21.61 -15.20
CA LEU A 94 12.40 -20.31 -15.74
C LEU A 94 13.81 -19.92 -15.30
N GLY A 95 14.49 -20.68 -14.46
CA GLY A 95 15.86 -20.42 -14.01
C GLY A 95 16.05 -19.14 -13.18
N HIS A 96 14.97 -18.49 -12.76
CA HIS A 96 15.04 -17.28 -11.94
C HIS A 96 15.45 -17.58 -10.51
N ARG A 97 16.17 -16.63 -9.88
CA ARG A 97 16.49 -16.74 -8.45
C ARG A 97 15.22 -16.68 -7.60
N PRO A 98 14.98 -17.67 -6.71
CA PRO A 98 13.80 -17.66 -5.84
C PRO A 98 13.60 -16.35 -5.08
N SER A 99 14.70 -15.75 -4.60
CA SER A 99 14.66 -14.51 -3.84
C SER A 99 14.05 -13.32 -4.60
N SER A 100 14.28 -13.23 -5.92
CA SER A 100 13.74 -12.15 -6.75
C SER A 100 12.22 -12.22 -6.89
N TYR A 101 11.63 -13.40 -6.73
CA TYR A 101 10.18 -13.61 -6.75
C TYR A 101 9.56 -13.57 -5.35
N ILE A 102 10.20 -14.20 -4.36
CA ILE A 102 9.69 -14.30 -2.98
C ILE A 102 9.65 -12.92 -2.32
N VAL A 103 10.74 -12.13 -2.42
CA VAL A 103 10.84 -10.85 -1.68
C VAL A 103 9.73 -9.87 -2.04
N PRO A 104 9.38 -9.59 -3.31
CA PRO A 104 8.25 -8.74 -3.65
C PRO A 104 6.91 -9.26 -3.14
N LYS A 105 6.67 -10.59 -3.20
CA LYS A 105 5.43 -11.20 -2.71
C LYS A 105 5.28 -11.04 -1.20
N VAL A 106 6.34 -11.36 -0.43
CA VAL A 106 6.36 -11.18 1.03
C VAL A 106 6.17 -9.73 1.41
N LYS A 107 6.86 -8.78 0.74
CA LYS A 107 6.66 -7.36 0.98
C LYS A 107 5.23 -6.90 0.68
N GLY A 108 4.62 -7.42 -0.37
CA GLY A 108 3.23 -7.13 -0.70
C GLY A 108 2.27 -7.52 0.42
N GLU A 109 2.41 -8.73 0.98
CA GLU A 109 1.57 -9.19 2.09
C GLU A 109 1.83 -8.41 3.39
N LEU A 110 3.08 -8.08 3.68
CA LEU A 110 3.41 -7.22 4.82
C LEU A 110 2.77 -5.83 4.70
N LEU A 111 2.78 -5.23 3.51
CA LEU A 111 2.09 -3.95 3.26
C LEU A 111 0.57 -4.08 3.35
N HIS A 112 -0.01 -5.21 2.90
CA HIS A 112 -1.42 -5.51 3.09
C HIS A 112 -1.79 -5.58 4.57
N HIS A 113 -1.03 -6.33 5.35
CA HIS A 113 -1.22 -6.44 6.79
C HIS A 113 -1.14 -5.08 7.48
N LEU A 114 -0.11 -4.28 7.18
CA LEU A 114 0.01 -2.92 7.71
C LEU A 114 -1.16 -2.01 7.35
N ARG A 115 -1.69 -2.14 6.14
CA ARG A 115 -2.86 -1.37 5.71
C ARG A 115 -4.11 -1.74 6.50
N ASP A 116 -4.26 -3.02 6.82
CA ASP A 116 -5.48 -3.54 7.42
C ASP A 116 -5.44 -3.46 8.96
N THR A 117 -4.26 -3.57 9.58
CA THR A 117 -4.06 -3.60 11.03
C THR A 117 -3.27 -2.41 11.60
N GLY A 118 -2.67 -1.58 10.74
CA GLY A 118 -1.77 -0.49 11.16
C GLY A 118 -2.45 0.71 11.84
N PHE A 119 -3.77 0.74 11.90
CA PHE A 119 -4.55 1.79 12.54
C PHE A 119 -5.53 1.18 13.54
N LEU A 120 -5.68 1.82 14.69
CA LEU A 120 -6.64 1.40 15.73
C LEU A 120 -8.09 1.49 15.23
N LEU A 121 -8.38 2.54 14.46
CA LEU A 121 -9.69 2.75 13.84
C LEU A 121 -9.65 2.40 12.35
N ARG A 122 -10.81 2.01 11.81
CA ARG A 122 -10.98 1.83 10.38
C ARG A 122 -11.00 3.20 9.68
N VAL A 123 -9.88 3.62 9.14
CA VAL A 123 -9.74 4.89 8.42
C VAL A 123 -9.85 4.70 6.91
N SER A 124 -10.34 5.75 6.21
CA SER A 124 -10.45 5.74 4.75
C SER A 124 -9.07 5.70 4.07
N HIS A 125 -9.03 5.32 2.78
CA HIS A 125 -7.78 5.31 2.02
C HIS A 125 -7.16 6.71 1.95
N ARG A 126 -7.98 7.76 1.73
CA ARG A 126 -7.54 9.14 1.67
C ARG A 126 -6.87 9.58 2.97
N MET A 127 -7.47 9.31 4.12
CA MET A 127 -6.90 9.67 5.43
C MET A 127 -5.55 8.97 5.66
N ARG A 128 -5.42 7.70 5.30
CA ARG A 128 -4.15 6.97 5.40
C ARG A 128 -3.07 7.57 4.51
N GLU A 129 -3.43 7.95 3.29
CA GLU A 129 -2.49 8.57 2.35
C GLU A 129 -1.99 9.92 2.86
N LEU A 130 -2.90 10.78 3.35
CA LEU A 130 -2.57 12.06 3.96
C LEU A 130 -1.67 11.86 5.20
N TRP A 131 -2.02 10.92 6.08
CA TRP A 131 -1.20 10.58 7.25
C TRP A 131 0.21 10.14 6.86
N MET A 132 0.34 9.28 5.85
CA MET A 132 1.65 8.81 5.40
C MET A 132 2.52 9.95 4.83
N LYS A 133 1.93 10.90 4.13
CA LYS A 133 2.62 12.11 3.64
C LYS A 133 3.05 13.02 4.79
N ALA A 134 2.18 13.18 5.80
CA ALA A 134 2.42 14.03 6.96
C ALA A 134 3.45 13.49 7.96
N ARG A 135 3.77 12.19 7.95
CA ARG A 135 4.69 11.58 8.93
C ARG A 135 6.05 12.26 8.99
N ARG A 136 6.59 12.68 7.85
CA ARG A 136 7.89 13.35 7.79
C ARG A 136 7.84 14.78 8.34
N PRO A 137 6.94 15.66 7.88
CA PRO A 137 6.76 16.98 8.47
C PRO A 137 6.46 16.94 9.98
N LEU A 138 5.63 15.99 10.44
CA LEU A 138 5.37 15.79 11.87
C LEU A 138 6.64 15.45 12.67
N ALA A 139 7.48 14.56 12.12
CA ALA A 139 8.75 14.18 12.76
C ALA A 139 9.75 15.34 12.81
N LEU A 140 9.63 16.32 11.91
CA LEU A 140 10.44 17.54 11.89
C LEU A 140 9.90 18.63 12.82
N GLY A 141 8.73 18.42 13.44
CA GLY A 141 8.11 19.37 14.37
C GLY A 141 7.33 20.50 13.70
N ASN A 142 6.95 20.34 12.42
CA ASN A 142 6.13 21.33 11.72
C ASN A 142 4.78 21.49 12.42
N SER A 143 4.21 22.72 12.37
CA SER A 143 2.89 23.00 12.93
C SER A 143 1.78 22.32 12.11
N ASP A 144 0.63 22.08 12.72
CA ASP A 144 -0.53 21.52 12.03
C ASP A 144 -1.00 22.37 10.85
N ALA A 145 -0.88 23.68 10.98
CA ALA A 145 -1.23 24.62 9.92
C ALA A 145 -0.28 24.51 8.72
N ASP A 146 1.04 24.38 8.97
CA ASP A 146 2.03 24.20 7.92
C ASP A 146 1.85 22.88 7.18
N ILE A 147 1.53 21.82 7.93
CA ILE A 147 1.25 20.50 7.37
C ILE A 147 0.00 20.53 6.49
N ALA A 148 -1.09 21.16 6.96
CA ALA A 148 -2.30 21.31 6.17
C ALA A 148 -2.04 22.09 4.87
N LEU A 149 -1.26 23.17 4.94
CA LEU A 149 -0.85 23.96 3.78
C LEU A 149 0.01 23.14 2.81
N GLU A 150 1.00 22.38 3.30
CA GLU A 150 1.86 21.53 2.47
C GLU A 150 1.07 20.42 1.76
N LEU A 151 0.06 19.86 2.44
CA LEU A 151 -0.80 18.83 1.88
C LEU A 151 -1.91 19.38 0.97
N GLY A 152 -2.14 20.70 0.97
CA GLY A 152 -3.18 21.36 0.18
C GLY A 152 -4.59 21.02 0.64
N ILE A 153 -4.80 20.88 1.96
CA ILE A 153 -6.09 20.56 2.60
C ILE A 153 -6.43 21.60 3.66
N GLU A 154 -7.71 21.61 4.06
CA GLU A 154 -8.16 22.45 5.17
C GLU A 154 -7.58 21.95 6.50
N LEU A 155 -7.31 22.87 7.42
CA LEU A 155 -6.80 22.55 8.76
C LEU A 155 -7.75 21.61 9.52
N SER A 156 -9.06 21.81 9.39
CA SER A 156 -10.08 20.94 9.98
C SER A 156 -9.95 19.49 9.49
N GLU A 157 -9.80 19.29 8.19
CA GLU A 157 -9.60 17.96 7.58
C GLU A 157 -8.30 17.32 8.10
N TRP A 158 -7.23 18.10 8.21
CA TRP A 158 -5.97 17.62 8.77
C TRP A 158 -6.11 17.17 10.23
N LEU A 159 -6.79 17.94 11.07
CA LEU A 159 -7.00 17.60 12.48
C LEU A 159 -7.81 16.30 12.64
N GLU A 160 -8.82 16.08 11.80
CA GLU A 160 -9.54 14.78 11.75
C GLU A 160 -8.63 13.62 11.41
N VAL A 161 -7.78 13.78 10.37
CA VAL A 161 -6.80 12.76 9.98
C VAL A 161 -5.82 12.48 11.13
N ARG A 162 -5.31 13.53 11.78
CA ARG A 162 -4.39 13.41 12.91
C ARG A 162 -5.02 12.70 14.09
N GLN A 163 -6.26 13.04 14.41
CA GLN A 163 -7.01 12.39 15.49
C GLN A 163 -7.25 10.92 15.16
N ALA A 164 -7.78 10.59 13.99
CA ALA A 164 -8.12 9.21 13.63
C ALA A 164 -6.89 8.31 13.45
N CYS A 165 -5.83 8.81 12.82
CA CYS A 165 -4.64 8.03 12.50
C CYS A 165 -3.58 8.03 13.60
N GLY A 166 -3.59 9.04 14.48
CA GLY A 166 -2.61 9.23 15.55
C GLY A 166 -2.97 8.51 16.85
N LEU A 167 -4.14 7.90 16.95
CA LEU A 167 -4.58 7.16 18.15
C LEU A 167 -3.62 6.02 18.46
N ARG A 168 -3.27 5.92 19.75
CA ARG A 168 -2.51 4.78 20.28
C ARG A 168 -3.37 4.05 21.30
N PRO A 169 -3.29 2.71 21.36
CA PRO A 169 -3.96 1.97 22.42
C PRO A 169 -3.37 2.37 23.77
N VAL A 170 -4.24 2.67 24.73
CA VAL A 170 -3.87 2.92 26.13
C VAL A 170 -4.17 1.63 26.90
N PRO A 171 -3.27 1.14 27.79
CA PRO A 171 -3.55 0.01 28.66
C PRO A 171 -4.78 0.29 29.53
N LEU A 172 -5.66 -0.70 29.65
CA LEU A 172 -6.88 -0.57 30.48
C LEU A 172 -6.59 -0.49 32.01
N GLU A 173 -5.36 -0.83 32.40
CA GLU A 173 -4.92 -0.85 33.80
C GLU A 173 -4.62 0.55 34.37
N GLU A 174 -4.51 1.56 33.52
CA GLU A 174 -4.47 2.96 33.97
C GLU A 174 -5.91 3.46 34.14
N GLU A 175 -6.60 3.00 35.22
CA GLU A 175 -7.79 3.71 35.70
C GLU A 175 -7.39 5.16 36.00
N PRO A 176 -8.09 6.15 35.43
CA PRO A 176 -7.87 7.53 35.86
C PRO A 176 -8.13 7.56 37.37
N PRO A 177 -7.30 8.29 38.16
CA PRO A 177 -7.48 8.35 39.61
C PRO A 177 -8.94 8.68 39.90
N ALA A 178 -9.60 7.82 40.67
CA ALA A 178 -10.99 7.99 41.03
C ALA A 178 -11.20 9.42 41.49
N VAL A 179 -12.04 10.17 40.77
CA VAL A 179 -12.47 11.49 41.21
C VAL A 179 -13.19 11.27 42.49
N THR A 180 -12.49 11.44 43.62
CA THR A 180 -13.11 11.47 44.94
C THR A 180 -14.11 12.60 44.87
N SER A 181 -15.39 12.23 44.67
CA SER A 181 -16.53 13.12 44.86
C SER A 181 -16.43 13.60 46.29
N GLY A 182 -15.94 14.84 46.48
CA GLY A 182 -15.95 15.50 47.75
C GLY A 182 -17.34 15.46 48.30
N SER A 183 -17.45 14.90 49.51
CA SER A 183 -18.67 14.90 50.32
C SER A 183 -19.22 16.31 50.42
N TRP A 184 -20.47 16.45 50.19
CA TRP A 184 -21.32 17.60 50.49
C TRP A 184 -21.44 17.80 52.01
#